data_b110d935c964373e36268671492c3661
#
_entry.id   b110d935c964373e36268671492c3661
#
_cell.length_a   1.000
_cell.length_b   1.000
_cell.length_c   1.000
_cell.angle_alpha   90.00
_cell.angle_beta   90.00
_cell.angle_gamma   90.00
#
_symmetry.space_group_name_H-M   'P 1'
#
loop_
_entity.id
_entity.type
_entity.pdbx_description
1 polymer ?
#
loop_
_entity_poly.entity_id
_entity_poly.type
_entity_poly.pdbx_seq_one_letter_code
_entity_poly.pdbx_strand_id
1 'polypeptide(L)'
;MGEFIALLFMARDITHREHLKTKSYAQHMALGAFYPAIIELADSIAEAYQGCEGKLITVPYVKNTATGSIDAILKSHLDWISKNRKKLSDETSIQNIIDEIVALYQSTLYKLKFLA
;
A
#
# COMPACT_ATOMS: atom_id res chain seq x y z
N MET A 1 8.54 -7.11 -8.66
CA MET A 1 8.47 -6.73 -7.22
C MET A 1 8.78 -5.26 -6.99
N GLY A 2 9.77 -4.69 -7.65
CA GLY A 2 10.13 -3.27 -7.49
C GLY A 2 8.97 -2.30 -7.73
N GLU A 3 8.16 -2.54 -8.76
CA GLU A 3 6.99 -1.72 -9.06
C GLU A 3 5.93 -1.78 -7.95
N PHE A 4 5.76 -2.95 -7.34
CA PHE A 4 4.85 -3.11 -6.22
C PHE A 4 5.31 -2.30 -5.01
N ILE A 5 6.60 -2.38 -4.68
CA ILE A 5 7.17 -1.57 -3.58
C ILE A 5 7.00 -0.07 -3.87
N ALA A 6 7.24 0.34 -5.11
CA ALA A 6 7.05 1.73 -5.53
C ALA A 6 5.59 2.18 -5.34
N LEU A 7 4.62 1.31 -5.63
CA LEU A 7 3.20 1.57 -5.38
C LEU A 7 2.94 1.81 -3.88
N LEU A 8 3.53 0.99 -3.02
CA LEU A 8 3.37 1.12 -1.57
C LEU A 8 4.02 2.40 -1.03
N PHE A 9 5.18 2.79 -1.57
CA PHE A 9 5.81 4.07 -1.24
C PHE A 9 4.92 5.24 -1.64
N MET A 10 4.31 5.16 -2.82
CA MET A 10 3.37 6.15 -3.30
C MET A 10 2.12 6.21 -2.40
N ALA A 11 1.59 5.06 -2.02
CA ALA A 11 0.44 4.99 -1.12
C ALA A 11 0.75 5.67 0.21
N ARG A 12 1.94 5.44 0.76
CA ARG A 12 2.39 6.11 1.99
C ARG A 12 2.43 7.63 1.81
N ASP A 13 3.01 8.11 0.72
CA ASP A 13 3.15 9.54 0.49
C ASP A 13 1.78 10.22 0.27
N ILE A 14 0.96 9.63 -0.57
CA ILE A 14 -0.38 10.17 -0.88
C ILE A 14 -1.26 10.24 0.36
N THR A 15 -1.28 9.20 1.16
CA THR A 15 -2.13 9.14 2.36
C THR A 15 -1.63 10.07 3.45
N HIS A 16 -0.31 10.24 3.57
CA HIS A 16 0.27 11.20 4.52
C HIS A 16 -0.11 12.64 4.15
N ARG A 17 -0.01 12.99 2.87
CA ARG A 17 -0.39 14.32 2.39
C ARG A 17 -1.87 14.60 2.60
N GLU A 18 -2.73 13.63 2.30
CA GLU A 18 -4.17 13.78 2.51
C GLU A 18 -4.53 13.82 4.00
N HIS A 19 -3.83 13.07 4.84
CA HIS A 19 -3.95 13.12 6.30
C HIS A 19 -3.75 14.54 6.82
N LEU A 20 -2.79 15.28 6.27
CA LEU A 20 -2.49 16.66 6.68
C LEU A 20 -3.47 17.68 6.10
N LYS A 21 -4.09 17.36 4.97
CA LYS A 21 -4.93 18.28 4.20
C LYS A 21 -6.42 18.16 4.54
N THR A 22 -6.87 16.97 4.95
CA THR A 22 -8.29 16.72 5.16
C THR A 22 -8.87 17.57 6.29
N LYS A 23 -10.15 17.93 6.14
CA LYS A 23 -10.93 18.61 7.18
C LYS A 23 -11.77 17.66 8.02
N SER A 24 -11.78 16.37 7.66
CA SER A 24 -12.48 15.32 8.40
C SER A 24 -11.56 14.71 9.43
N TYR A 25 -11.92 14.79 10.70
CA TYR A 25 -11.14 14.17 11.78
C TYR A 25 -11.09 12.66 11.62
N ALA A 26 -12.20 12.04 11.22
CA ALA A 26 -12.26 10.60 11.00
C ALA A 26 -11.30 10.18 9.89
N GLN A 27 -11.26 10.92 8.78
CA GLN A 27 -10.33 10.65 7.68
C GLN A 27 -8.88 10.86 8.11
N HIS A 28 -8.60 11.92 8.85
CA HIS A 28 -7.29 12.22 9.41
C HIS A 28 -6.78 11.03 10.26
N MET A 29 -7.62 10.50 11.13
CA MET A 29 -7.26 9.36 12.00
C MET A 29 -7.07 8.07 11.20
N ALA A 30 -7.95 7.78 10.24
CA ALA A 30 -7.85 6.58 9.42
C ALA A 30 -6.56 6.57 8.59
N LEU A 31 -6.25 7.68 7.94
CA LEU A 31 -5.04 7.81 7.13
C LEU A 31 -3.78 7.83 8.00
N GLY A 32 -3.86 8.43 9.20
CA GLY A 32 -2.76 8.46 10.15
C GLY A 32 -2.38 7.08 10.68
N ALA A 33 -3.31 6.13 10.68
CA ALA A 33 -3.03 4.74 11.00
C ALA A 33 -2.47 3.98 9.78
N PHE A 34 -2.88 4.36 8.57
CA PHE A 34 -2.48 3.66 7.35
C PHE A 34 -1.03 3.93 6.95
N TYR A 35 -0.61 5.21 6.87
CA TYR A 35 0.66 5.51 6.22
C TYR A 35 1.90 4.98 6.95
N PRO A 36 1.96 4.94 8.30
CA PRO A 36 3.11 4.28 8.94
C PRO A 36 3.06 2.77 8.80
N ALA A 37 1.87 2.16 8.80
CA ALA A 37 1.72 0.71 8.69
C ALA A 37 2.10 0.21 7.30
N ILE A 38 1.74 0.93 6.23
CA ILE A 38 2.05 0.49 4.87
C ILE A 38 3.55 0.49 4.60
N ILE A 39 4.30 1.43 5.17
CA ILE A 39 5.75 1.47 4.96
C ILE A 39 6.46 0.32 5.69
N GLU A 40 5.98 -0.06 6.86
CA GLU A 40 6.50 -1.22 7.58
C GLU A 40 6.28 -2.51 6.77
N LEU A 41 5.11 -2.66 6.18
CA LEU A 41 4.81 -3.81 5.33
C LEU A 41 5.60 -3.79 4.04
N ALA A 42 5.84 -2.61 3.46
CA ALA A 42 6.68 -2.47 2.27
C ALA A 42 8.12 -2.93 2.56
N ASP A 43 8.68 -2.53 3.69
CA ASP A 43 10.01 -2.96 4.11
C ASP A 43 10.03 -4.47 4.34
N SER A 44 9.03 -4.99 5.03
CA SER A 44 8.91 -6.41 5.33
C SER A 44 8.89 -7.27 4.06
N ILE A 45 8.06 -6.90 3.08
CA ILE A 45 7.97 -7.68 1.83
C ILE A 45 9.23 -7.54 0.97
N ALA A 46 9.83 -6.35 0.94
CA ALA A 46 11.07 -6.13 0.20
C ALA A 46 12.21 -6.99 0.76
N GLU A 47 12.39 -6.99 2.07
CA GLU A 47 13.44 -7.77 2.73
C GLU A 47 13.21 -9.28 2.58
N ALA A 48 11.97 -9.73 2.78
CA ALA A 48 11.62 -11.15 2.62
C ALA A 48 11.83 -11.62 1.18
N TYR A 49 11.45 -10.81 0.20
CA TYR A 49 11.65 -11.13 -1.21
C TYR A 49 13.12 -11.22 -1.57
N GLN A 50 13.92 -10.24 -1.15
CA GLN A 50 15.37 -10.24 -1.39
C GLN A 50 16.06 -11.43 -0.74
N GLY A 51 15.62 -11.79 0.47
CA GLY A 51 16.12 -12.99 1.15
C GLY A 51 15.75 -14.27 0.45
N CYS A 52 14.52 -14.36 -0.03
CA CYS A 52 14.02 -15.54 -0.75
C CYS A 52 14.72 -15.73 -2.11
N GLU A 53 14.82 -14.65 -2.88
CA GLU A 53 15.38 -14.70 -4.24
C GLU A 53 16.91 -14.63 -4.26
N GLY A 54 17.54 -14.22 -3.17
CA GLY A 54 18.99 -14.08 -3.09
C GLY A 54 19.53 -12.96 -3.96
N LYS A 55 18.75 -11.92 -4.22
CA LYS A 55 19.15 -10.77 -5.04
C LYS A 55 18.53 -9.49 -4.52
N LEU A 56 19.19 -8.38 -4.78
CA LEU A 56 18.67 -7.05 -4.44
C LEU A 56 17.72 -6.57 -5.53
N ILE A 57 16.69 -5.85 -5.12
CA ILE A 57 15.76 -5.20 -6.06
C ILE A 57 16.00 -3.70 -6.07
N THR A 58 15.70 -3.08 -7.19
CA THR A 58 15.69 -1.62 -7.31
C THR A 58 14.24 -1.18 -7.32
N VAL A 59 13.92 -0.22 -6.46
CA VAL A 59 12.57 0.36 -6.41
C VAL A 59 12.58 1.59 -7.34
N PRO A 60 11.80 1.55 -8.43
CA PRO A 60 11.80 2.67 -9.37
C PRO A 60 11.12 3.90 -8.77
N TYR A 61 11.51 5.09 -9.24
CA TYR A 61 10.77 6.31 -9.00
C TYR A 61 9.59 6.34 -9.96
N VAL A 62 8.39 6.45 -9.41
CA VAL A 62 7.16 6.46 -10.21
C VAL A 62 6.47 7.80 -10.01
N LYS A 63 6.07 8.42 -11.13
CA LYS A 63 5.32 9.68 -11.08
C LYS A 63 3.91 9.39 -10.60
N ASN A 64 3.45 10.17 -9.62
CA ASN A 64 2.08 10.09 -9.17
C ASN A 64 1.15 10.74 -10.20
N THR A 65 0.35 9.91 -10.87
CA THR A 65 -0.67 10.33 -11.83
C THR A 65 -2.09 10.09 -11.29
N ALA A 66 -2.20 9.67 -10.03
CA ALA A 66 -3.50 9.35 -9.43
C ALA A 66 -4.36 10.61 -9.30
N THR A 67 -5.64 10.48 -9.67
CA THR A 67 -6.64 11.54 -9.56
C THR A 67 -7.88 10.99 -8.85
N GLY A 68 -8.65 11.90 -8.23
CA GLY A 68 -9.87 11.54 -7.54
C GLY A 68 -9.71 11.53 -6.02
N SER A 69 -10.73 11.04 -5.34
CA SER A 69 -10.73 10.95 -3.88
C SER A 69 -9.73 9.92 -3.37
N ILE A 70 -9.32 10.07 -2.10
CA ILE A 70 -8.33 9.15 -1.52
C ILE A 70 -8.84 7.71 -1.49
N ASP A 71 -10.11 7.51 -1.22
CA ASP A 71 -10.69 6.15 -1.23
C ASP A 71 -10.68 5.54 -2.64
N ALA A 72 -10.96 6.33 -3.68
CA ALA A 72 -10.86 5.87 -5.06
C ALA A 72 -9.42 5.49 -5.44
N ILE A 73 -8.45 6.28 -4.99
CA ILE A 73 -7.03 6.02 -5.23
C ILE A 73 -6.60 4.72 -4.55
N LEU A 74 -6.94 4.55 -3.27
CA LEU A 74 -6.59 3.33 -2.53
C LEU A 74 -7.27 2.10 -3.13
N LYS A 75 -8.51 2.25 -3.60
CA LYS A 75 -9.20 1.15 -4.28
C LYS A 75 -8.50 0.76 -5.57
N SER A 76 -8.00 1.72 -6.34
CA SER A 76 -7.24 1.43 -7.56
C SER A 76 -5.93 0.69 -7.26
N HIS A 77 -5.26 1.02 -6.16
CA HIS A 77 -4.09 0.29 -5.70
C HIS A 77 -4.44 -1.17 -5.37
N LEU A 78 -5.54 -1.37 -4.65
CA LEU A 78 -6.00 -2.70 -4.28
C LEU A 78 -6.34 -3.55 -5.51
N ASP A 79 -6.96 -2.95 -6.53
CA ASP A 79 -7.24 -3.61 -7.80
C ASP A 79 -5.94 -4.03 -8.51
N TRP A 80 -4.94 -3.17 -8.53
CA TRP A 80 -3.63 -3.48 -9.10
C TRP A 80 -2.99 -4.67 -8.37
N ILE A 81 -3.00 -4.67 -7.06
CA ILE A 81 -2.45 -5.75 -6.23
C ILE A 81 -3.16 -7.06 -6.55
N SER A 82 -4.49 -7.04 -6.59
CA SER A 82 -5.30 -8.22 -6.90
C SER A 82 -4.95 -8.84 -8.26
N LYS A 83 -4.73 -7.98 -9.27
CA LYS A 83 -4.40 -8.43 -10.63
C LYS A 83 -2.97 -8.94 -10.77
N ASN A 84 -2.04 -8.44 -9.96
CA ASN A 84 -0.60 -8.66 -10.16
C ASN A 84 0.04 -9.58 -9.13
N ARG A 85 -0.62 -9.84 -7.99
CA ARG A 85 0.00 -10.56 -6.87
C ARG A 85 0.57 -11.93 -7.23
N LYS A 86 -0.07 -12.66 -8.09
CA LYS A 86 0.38 -14.01 -8.49
C LYS A 86 1.68 -13.98 -9.27
N LYS A 87 1.94 -12.88 -9.98
CA LYS A 87 3.16 -12.70 -10.77
C LYS A 87 4.35 -12.29 -9.92
N LEU A 88 4.12 -11.83 -8.70
CA LEU A 88 5.17 -11.29 -7.84
C LEU A 88 6.02 -12.38 -7.21
N SER A 89 5.40 -13.46 -6.77
CA SER A 89 6.10 -14.58 -6.16
C SER A 89 5.17 -15.78 -5.99
N ASP A 90 5.73 -17.00 -6.11
CA ASP A 90 5.02 -18.23 -5.78
C ASP A 90 5.21 -18.65 -4.32
N GLU A 91 6.07 -17.94 -3.57
CA GLU A 91 6.38 -18.26 -2.19
C GLU A 91 5.22 -17.88 -1.27
N THR A 92 4.76 -18.84 -0.44
CA THR A 92 3.67 -18.60 0.50
C THR A 92 4.01 -17.52 1.52
N SER A 93 5.26 -17.43 1.96
CA SER A 93 5.69 -16.39 2.91
C SER A 93 5.51 -14.99 2.34
N ILE A 94 5.80 -14.82 1.05
CA ILE A 94 5.61 -13.54 0.36
C ILE A 94 4.12 -13.26 0.16
N GLN A 95 3.35 -14.26 -0.28
CA GLN A 95 1.90 -14.11 -0.46
C GLN A 95 1.19 -13.78 0.86
N ASN A 96 1.67 -14.32 1.97
CA ASN A 96 1.11 -14.02 3.30
C ASN A 96 1.33 -12.55 3.68
N ILE A 97 2.47 -11.96 3.32
CA ILE A 97 2.70 -10.52 3.54
C ILE A 97 1.79 -9.69 2.64
N ILE A 98 1.59 -10.12 1.39
CA ILE A 98 0.63 -9.46 0.50
C ILE A 98 -0.77 -9.50 1.10
N ASP A 99 -1.17 -10.61 1.73
CA ASP A 99 -2.45 -10.70 2.42
C ASP A 99 -2.58 -9.64 3.53
N GLU A 100 -1.52 -9.39 4.29
CA GLU A 100 -1.52 -8.35 5.32
C GLU A 100 -1.65 -6.96 4.71
N ILE A 101 -0.97 -6.72 3.60
CA ILE A 101 -1.07 -5.46 2.86
C ILE A 101 -2.52 -5.24 2.37
N VAL A 102 -3.11 -6.26 1.76
CA VAL A 102 -4.49 -6.23 1.29
C VAL A 102 -5.45 -5.93 2.45
N ALA A 103 -5.26 -6.61 3.57
CA ALA A 103 -6.10 -6.42 4.76
C ALA A 103 -6.00 -4.99 5.31
N LEU A 104 -4.79 -4.39 5.25
CA LEU A 104 -4.60 -3.00 5.68
C LEU A 104 -5.38 -2.03 4.77
N TYR A 105 -5.30 -2.21 3.45
CA TYR A 105 -6.09 -1.42 2.51
C TYR A 105 -7.60 -1.58 2.77
N GLN A 106 -8.04 -2.81 2.96
CA GLN A 106 -9.46 -3.10 3.18
C GLN A 106 -9.98 -2.46 4.47
N SER A 107 -9.24 -2.57 5.57
CA SER A 107 -9.66 -1.97 6.83
C SER A 107 -9.67 -0.45 6.77
N THR A 108 -8.71 0.14 6.05
CA THR A 108 -8.67 1.58 5.84
C THR A 108 -9.84 2.07 4.99
N LEU A 109 -10.16 1.35 3.92
CA LEU A 109 -11.33 1.65 3.08
C LEU A 109 -12.64 1.52 3.87
N TYR A 110 -12.73 0.55 4.76
CA TYR A 110 -13.87 0.43 5.67
C TYR A 110 -14.03 1.69 6.53
N LYS A 111 -12.94 2.14 7.15
CA LYS A 111 -12.97 3.33 8.01
C LYS A 111 -13.36 4.58 7.21
N LEU A 112 -12.81 4.74 6.02
CA LEU A 112 -13.09 5.91 5.17
C LEU A 112 -14.55 5.93 4.70
N LYS A 113 -15.16 4.77 4.50
CA LYS A 113 -16.53 4.66 4.01
C LYS A 113 -17.57 4.81 5.11
N PHE A 114 -17.35 4.20 6.26
CA PHE A 114 -18.39 4.04 7.29
C PHE A 114 -18.17 4.86 8.56
N LEU A 115 -16.96 5.28 8.86
CA LEU A 115 -16.64 5.97 10.12
C LEU A 115 -16.39 7.45 9.83
N ALA A 116 -17.46 8.14 9.57
CA ALA A 116 -17.41 9.57 9.28
C ALA A 116 -17.31 10.43 10.56
#